data_cab1647ce6a9bd8e205c9fc9067715b7
#
_entry.id   cab1647ce6a9bd8e205c9fc9067715b7
#
_cell.length_a   1.000
_cell.length_b   1.000
_cell.length_c   1.000
_cell.angle_alpha   90.00
_cell.angle_beta   90.00
_cell.angle_gamma   90.00
#
_symmetry.space_group_name_H-M   'P 1'
#
loop_
_entity.id
_entity.type
_entity.pdbx_description
1 polymer ?
#
loop_
_entity_poly.entity_id
_entity_poly.type
_entity_poly.pdbx_seq_one_letter_code
_entity_poly.pdbx_strand_id
1 'polypeptide(L)'
;MIEAATIVFAEQGLDAPIPEIARLAGVGKGTVYRNFPTKEHLAAAVAIARLEQFERRLADVLAERVDPRATLRGMFVAVASHLSQDCALGEAVDVVADDPQVLALQRRLSEIVAGVVRDAQSAGVIRQDIAPADITIMIMGVARSLPPLNHGGQPELWERYALLAFDSLRPDGSALPAGFADDDEMRLALRTARRLRVRRGA
;
A
#
# COMPACT_ATOMS: atom_id res chain seq x y z
N MET A 1 -15.39 -15.89 -0.18
CA MET A 1 -14.89 -15.76 1.22
C MET A 1 -13.89 -14.63 1.36
N ILE A 2 -12.80 -14.60 0.59
CA ILE A 2 -11.79 -13.51 0.67
C ILE A 2 -12.45 -12.16 0.38
N GLU A 3 -13.28 -12.05 -0.65
CA GLU A 3 -14.01 -10.82 -0.99
C GLU A 3 -14.92 -10.35 0.16
N ALA A 4 -15.70 -11.27 0.76
CA ALA A 4 -16.53 -10.95 1.91
C ALA A 4 -15.69 -10.50 3.13
N ALA A 5 -14.56 -11.17 3.38
CA ALA A 5 -13.64 -10.76 4.43
C ALA A 5 -13.04 -9.38 4.17
N THR A 6 -12.71 -9.07 2.92
CA THR A 6 -12.23 -7.76 2.51
C THR A 6 -13.23 -6.65 2.85
N ILE A 7 -14.51 -6.85 2.50
CA ILE A 7 -15.57 -5.86 2.78
C ILE A 7 -15.74 -5.67 4.28
N VAL A 8 -15.88 -6.76 5.03
CA VAL A 8 -16.10 -6.68 6.47
C VAL A 8 -14.90 -6.10 7.22
N PHE A 9 -13.69 -6.45 6.82
CA PHE A 9 -12.49 -5.85 7.42
C PHE A 9 -12.33 -4.36 7.06
N ALA A 10 -12.77 -3.95 5.86
CA ALA A 10 -12.76 -2.53 5.48
C ALA A 10 -13.73 -1.69 6.33
N GLU A 11 -14.89 -2.24 6.68
CA GLU A 11 -15.92 -1.54 7.44
C GLU A 11 -15.69 -1.56 8.95
N GLN A 12 -15.17 -2.66 9.49
CA GLN A 12 -15.14 -2.95 10.93
C GLN A 12 -13.74 -3.19 11.50
N GLY A 13 -12.71 -3.13 10.64
CA GLY A 13 -11.34 -3.48 11.04
C GLY A 13 -11.12 -4.98 11.18
N LEU A 14 -9.90 -5.34 11.57
CA LEU A 14 -9.53 -6.75 11.73
C LEU A 14 -10.20 -7.43 12.94
N ASP A 15 -10.80 -6.68 13.85
CA ASP A 15 -11.55 -7.25 14.98
C ASP A 15 -12.93 -7.78 14.61
N ALA A 16 -13.38 -7.54 13.38
CA ALA A 16 -14.66 -8.01 12.86
C ALA A 16 -14.90 -9.51 13.12
N PRO A 17 -16.11 -9.91 13.52
CA PRO A 17 -16.39 -11.29 13.90
C PRO A 17 -16.52 -12.23 12.68
N ILE A 18 -15.87 -13.40 12.71
CA ILE A 18 -15.92 -14.42 11.64
C ILE A 18 -17.37 -14.81 11.23
N PRO A 19 -18.36 -14.89 12.14
CA PRO A 19 -19.74 -15.17 11.73
C PRO A 19 -20.32 -14.17 10.72
N GLU A 20 -19.93 -12.92 10.77
CA GLU A 20 -20.39 -11.89 9.83
C GLU A 20 -19.80 -12.09 8.44
N ILE A 21 -18.48 -12.39 8.39
CA ILE A 21 -17.79 -12.77 7.14
C ILE A 21 -18.45 -14.01 6.53
N ALA A 22 -18.75 -15.03 7.35
CA ALA A 22 -19.42 -16.24 6.91
C ALA A 22 -20.81 -15.94 6.31
N ARG A 23 -21.60 -15.09 6.98
CA ARG A 23 -22.91 -14.64 6.52
C ARG A 23 -22.83 -13.92 5.18
N LEU A 24 -21.91 -12.96 5.04
CA LEU A 24 -21.74 -12.21 3.80
C LEU A 24 -21.24 -13.10 2.66
N ALA A 25 -20.39 -14.08 2.97
CA ALA A 25 -19.87 -15.06 2.01
C ALA A 25 -20.87 -16.16 1.63
N GLY A 26 -22.05 -16.24 2.27
CA GLY A 26 -23.06 -17.28 2.02
C GLY A 26 -22.60 -18.68 2.46
N VAL A 27 -21.73 -18.79 3.48
CA VAL A 27 -21.18 -20.06 3.95
C VAL A 27 -21.34 -20.24 5.47
N GLY A 28 -21.25 -21.47 5.95
CA GLY A 28 -21.25 -21.74 7.39
C GLY A 28 -19.92 -21.32 8.04
N LYS A 29 -19.95 -20.90 9.32
CA LYS A 29 -18.76 -20.57 10.13
C LYS A 29 -17.70 -21.70 10.11
N GLY A 30 -18.13 -22.97 10.18
CA GLY A 30 -17.24 -24.12 10.09
C GLY A 30 -16.53 -24.25 8.75
N THR A 31 -17.13 -23.74 7.67
CA THR A 31 -16.47 -23.69 6.35
C THR A 31 -15.38 -22.65 6.31
N VAL A 32 -15.58 -21.49 6.94
CA VAL A 32 -14.54 -20.47 7.06
C VAL A 32 -13.34 -21.02 7.81
N TYR A 33 -13.55 -21.63 8.99
CA TYR A 33 -12.44 -22.18 9.79
C TYR A 33 -11.72 -23.39 9.16
N ARG A 34 -12.41 -24.16 8.32
CA ARG A 34 -11.76 -25.24 7.53
C ARG A 34 -10.79 -24.69 6.49
N ASN A 35 -11.08 -23.53 5.88
CA ASN A 35 -10.22 -22.90 4.90
C ASN A 35 -9.15 -21.99 5.54
N PHE A 36 -9.51 -21.34 6.63
CA PHE A 36 -8.67 -20.40 7.36
C PHE A 36 -8.70 -20.75 8.85
N PRO A 37 -7.78 -21.58 9.34
CA PRO A 37 -7.81 -22.09 10.73
C PRO A 37 -7.83 -21.00 11.77
N THR A 38 -7.22 -19.84 11.49
CA THR A 38 -7.26 -18.66 12.37
C THR A 38 -7.65 -17.41 11.59
N LYS A 39 -7.96 -16.35 12.32
CA LYS A 39 -8.30 -15.04 11.74
C LYS A 39 -7.10 -14.43 11.02
N GLU A 40 -5.89 -14.67 11.52
CA GLU A 40 -4.64 -14.23 10.92
C GLU A 40 -4.42 -14.89 9.54
N HIS A 41 -4.75 -16.17 9.37
CA HIS A 41 -4.72 -16.84 8.07
C HIS A 41 -5.69 -16.21 7.07
N LEU A 42 -6.88 -15.82 7.52
CA LEU A 42 -7.83 -15.11 6.68
C LEU A 42 -7.34 -13.71 6.34
N ALA A 43 -6.77 -12.99 7.30
CA ALA A 43 -6.15 -11.68 7.08
C ALA A 43 -4.98 -11.76 6.09
N ALA A 44 -4.13 -12.78 6.20
CA ALA A 44 -3.05 -13.03 5.25
C ALA A 44 -3.57 -13.25 3.83
N ALA A 45 -4.61 -14.08 3.68
CA ALA A 45 -5.22 -14.33 2.37
C ALA A 45 -5.84 -13.06 1.75
N VAL A 46 -6.46 -12.20 2.57
CA VAL A 46 -6.97 -10.89 2.13
C VAL A 46 -5.81 -9.97 1.71
N ALA A 47 -4.77 -9.88 2.52
CA ALA A 47 -3.60 -9.05 2.20
C ALA A 47 -2.92 -9.50 0.90
N ILE A 48 -2.71 -10.80 0.72
CA ILE A 48 -2.14 -11.39 -0.51
C ILE A 48 -3.01 -11.04 -1.72
N ALA A 49 -4.31 -11.31 -1.67
CA ALA A 49 -5.21 -11.05 -2.79
C ALA A 49 -5.23 -9.57 -3.20
N ARG A 50 -5.16 -8.66 -2.22
CA ARG A 50 -5.11 -7.21 -2.47
C ARG A 50 -3.78 -6.75 -3.04
N LEU A 51 -2.66 -7.24 -2.53
CA LEU A 51 -1.34 -6.94 -3.08
C LEU A 51 -1.19 -7.46 -4.50
N GLU A 52 -1.70 -8.67 -4.81
CA GLU A 52 -1.73 -9.20 -6.17
C GLU A 52 -2.62 -8.37 -7.11
N GLN A 53 -3.77 -7.91 -6.63
CA GLN A 53 -4.65 -7.02 -7.41
C GLN A 53 -3.93 -5.69 -7.70
N PHE A 54 -3.22 -5.16 -6.73
CA PHE A 54 -2.44 -3.94 -6.91
C PHE A 54 -1.28 -4.14 -7.89
N GLU A 55 -0.55 -5.27 -7.80
CA GLU A 55 0.53 -5.63 -8.73
C GLU A 55 0.01 -5.66 -10.18
N ARG A 56 -1.16 -6.26 -10.42
CA ARG A 56 -1.79 -6.28 -11.75
C ARG A 56 -2.14 -4.88 -12.26
N ARG A 57 -2.79 -4.05 -11.45
CA ARG A 57 -3.12 -2.65 -11.82
C ARG A 57 -1.87 -1.84 -12.14
N LEU A 58 -0.82 -2.04 -11.37
CA LEU A 58 0.45 -1.35 -11.61
C LEU A 58 1.09 -1.81 -12.93
N ALA A 59 1.03 -3.11 -13.23
CA ALA A 59 1.50 -3.66 -14.50
C ALA A 59 0.73 -3.07 -15.70
N ASP A 60 -0.59 -2.88 -15.60
CA ASP A 60 -1.40 -2.25 -16.64
C ASP A 60 -0.94 -0.81 -16.89
N VAL A 61 -0.76 -0.01 -15.84
CA VAL A 61 -0.23 1.37 -15.95
C VAL A 61 1.14 1.41 -16.62
N LEU A 62 2.00 0.45 -16.28
CA LEU A 62 3.36 0.39 -16.85
C LEU A 62 3.37 -0.12 -18.30
N ALA A 63 2.38 -0.87 -18.72
CA ALA A 63 2.25 -1.35 -20.09
C ALA A 63 1.99 -0.21 -21.10
N GLU A 64 1.35 0.87 -20.67
CA GLU A 64 1.04 2.03 -21.49
C GLU A 64 2.26 2.86 -21.89
N ARG A 65 3.41 2.67 -21.30
CA ARG A 65 4.75 3.29 -21.52
C ARG A 65 4.75 4.48 -22.49
N VAL A 66 4.34 5.64 -22.03
CA VAL A 66 4.34 6.86 -22.87
C VAL A 66 5.71 7.55 -22.79
N ASP A 67 6.07 8.01 -21.62
CA ASP A 67 7.37 8.61 -21.29
C ASP A 67 7.64 8.42 -19.78
N PRO A 68 8.91 8.55 -19.31
CA PRO A 68 9.27 8.32 -17.92
C PRO A 68 8.49 9.19 -16.92
N ARG A 69 8.18 10.45 -17.27
CA ARG A 69 7.42 11.34 -16.39
C ARG A 69 5.95 10.91 -16.30
N ALA A 70 5.32 10.59 -17.41
CA ALA A 70 3.94 10.12 -17.45
C ALA A 70 3.79 8.76 -16.76
N THR A 71 4.75 7.85 -16.95
CA THR A 71 4.79 6.54 -16.30
C THR A 71 4.89 6.70 -14.78
N LEU A 72 5.81 7.52 -14.28
CA LEU A 72 5.95 7.79 -12.84
C LEU A 72 4.68 8.46 -12.28
N ARG A 73 4.09 9.42 -12.99
CA ARG A 73 2.84 10.06 -12.58
C ARG A 73 1.69 9.05 -12.50
N GLY A 74 1.55 8.21 -13.51
CA GLY A 74 0.53 7.14 -13.53
C GLY A 74 0.71 6.18 -12.34
N MET A 75 1.94 5.78 -12.05
CA MET A 75 2.26 4.98 -10.87
C MET A 75 1.84 5.69 -9.57
N PHE A 76 2.16 6.98 -9.40
CA PHE A 76 1.76 7.76 -8.24
C PHE A 76 0.25 7.76 -8.02
N VAL A 77 -0.50 8.04 -9.08
CA VAL A 77 -1.97 8.04 -9.04
C VAL A 77 -2.51 6.65 -8.72
N ALA A 78 -1.98 5.59 -9.35
CA ALA A 78 -2.42 4.22 -9.11
C ALA A 78 -2.18 3.78 -7.66
N VAL A 79 -0.98 4.06 -7.10
CA VAL A 79 -0.64 3.73 -5.71
C VAL A 79 -1.50 4.52 -4.73
N ALA A 80 -1.63 5.84 -4.93
CA ALA A 80 -2.44 6.69 -4.06
C ALA A 80 -3.93 6.30 -4.09
N SER A 81 -4.48 6.01 -5.27
CA SER A 81 -5.85 5.50 -5.42
C SER A 81 -6.06 4.20 -4.67
N HIS A 82 -5.14 3.24 -4.84
CA HIS A 82 -5.22 1.95 -4.17
C HIS A 82 -5.21 2.09 -2.64
N LEU A 83 -4.27 2.85 -2.11
CA LEU A 83 -4.12 3.04 -0.66
C LEU A 83 -5.24 3.89 -0.05
N SER A 84 -5.84 4.83 -0.79
CA SER A 84 -6.93 5.67 -0.28
C SER A 84 -8.26 4.93 -0.19
N GLN A 85 -8.44 3.89 -0.99
CA GLN A 85 -9.66 3.08 -1.02
C GLN A 85 -9.62 1.90 -0.05
N ASP A 86 -8.46 1.55 0.48
CA ASP A 86 -8.24 0.30 1.20
C ASP A 86 -7.55 0.50 2.57
N CYS A 87 -8.24 1.21 3.47
CA CYS A 87 -7.73 1.42 4.85
C CYS A 87 -7.48 0.11 5.59
N ALA A 88 -8.33 -0.91 5.37
CA ALA A 88 -8.21 -2.21 6.01
C ALA A 88 -7.00 -3.00 5.51
N LEU A 89 -6.54 -2.76 4.27
CA LEU A 89 -5.33 -3.41 3.78
C LEU A 89 -4.12 -3.04 4.62
N GLY A 90 -4.00 -1.77 5.02
CA GLY A 90 -2.90 -1.32 5.86
C GLY A 90 -2.82 -2.10 7.18
N GLU A 91 -3.95 -2.28 7.85
CA GLU A 91 -4.04 -3.05 9.10
C GLU A 91 -3.81 -4.55 8.86
N ALA A 92 -4.41 -5.13 7.81
CA ALA A 92 -4.22 -6.53 7.48
C ALA A 92 -2.75 -6.85 7.17
N VAL A 93 -2.10 -6.04 6.34
CA VAL A 93 -0.67 -6.19 6.03
C VAL A 93 0.20 -6.01 7.28
N ASP A 94 -0.19 -5.12 8.20
CA ASP A 94 0.54 -4.91 9.45
C ASP A 94 0.51 -6.14 10.36
N VAL A 95 -0.64 -6.81 10.46
CA VAL A 95 -0.80 -8.04 11.28
C VAL A 95 -0.03 -9.21 10.70
N VAL A 96 0.05 -9.32 9.37
CA VAL A 96 0.70 -10.43 8.66
C VAL A 96 2.05 -10.04 8.05
N ALA A 97 2.69 -9.00 8.59
CA ALA A 97 3.92 -8.43 8.03
C ALA A 97 5.11 -9.41 7.95
N ASP A 98 5.08 -10.50 8.70
CA ASP A 98 6.10 -11.55 8.70
C ASP A 98 5.70 -12.77 7.83
N ASP A 99 4.54 -12.76 7.16
CA ASP A 99 4.13 -13.82 6.25
C ASP A 99 5.05 -13.84 5.01
N PRO A 100 5.64 -15.01 4.67
CA PRO A 100 6.60 -15.10 3.57
C PRO A 100 6.04 -14.70 2.20
N GLN A 101 4.75 -14.97 1.93
CA GLN A 101 4.11 -14.61 0.66
C GLN A 101 3.86 -13.10 0.59
N VAL A 102 3.40 -12.50 1.69
CA VAL A 102 3.24 -11.04 1.79
C VAL A 102 4.57 -10.33 1.57
N LEU A 103 5.64 -10.83 2.21
CA LEU A 103 6.99 -10.29 2.03
C LEU A 103 7.48 -10.39 0.59
N ALA A 104 7.25 -11.52 -0.08
CA ALA A 104 7.64 -11.71 -1.47
C ALA A 104 6.91 -10.74 -2.40
N LEU A 105 5.59 -10.54 -2.20
CA LEU A 105 4.79 -9.57 -2.95
C LEU A 105 5.27 -8.13 -2.73
N GLN A 106 5.53 -7.76 -1.48
CA GLN A 106 6.04 -6.42 -1.17
C GLN A 106 7.39 -6.15 -1.83
N ARG A 107 8.29 -7.16 -1.88
CA ARG A 107 9.58 -7.01 -2.57
C ARG A 107 9.39 -6.79 -4.06
N ARG A 108 8.55 -7.58 -4.73
CA ARG A 108 8.26 -7.38 -6.16
C ARG A 108 7.69 -5.99 -6.45
N LEU A 109 6.75 -5.52 -5.64
CA LEU A 109 6.21 -4.17 -5.76
C LEU A 109 7.29 -3.10 -5.57
N SER A 110 8.17 -3.25 -4.60
CA SER A 110 9.31 -2.35 -4.40
C SER A 110 10.27 -2.33 -5.58
N GLU A 111 10.55 -3.50 -6.18
CA GLU A 111 11.41 -3.61 -7.37
C GLU A 111 10.80 -2.89 -8.58
N ILE A 112 9.48 -3.00 -8.77
CA ILE A 112 8.74 -2.27 -9.81
C ILE A 112 8.87 -0.76 -9.58
N VAL A 113 8.58 -0.28 -8.38
CA VAL A 113 8.71 1.14 -8.02
C VAL A 113 10.14 1.63 -8.26
N ALA A 114 11.15 0.87 -7.80
CA ALA A 114 12.55 1.20 -8.00
C ALA A 114 12.94 1.29 -9.49
N GLY A 115 12.38 0.43 -10.33
CA GLY A 115 12.57 0.48 -11.78
C GLY A 115 12.06 1.80 -12.37
N VAL A 116 10.81 2.16 -12.08
CA VAL A 116 10.18 3.39 -12.57
C VAL A 116 10.92 4.64 -12.10
N VAL A 117 11.38 4.65 -10.85
CA VAL A 117 12.16 5.76 -10.29
C VAL A 117 13.50 5.92 -10.99
N ARG A 118 14.24 4.82 -11.21
CA ARG A 118 15.51 4.85 -11.94
C ARG A 118 15.35 5.36 -13.38
N ASP A 119 14.31 4.92 -14.08
CA ASP A 119 14.02 5.37 -15.45
C ASP A 119 13.73 6.88 -15.47
N ALA A 120 12.94 7.38 -14.52
CA ALA A 120 12.63 8.79 -14.38
C ALA A 120 13.85 9.64 -14.01
N GLN A 121 14.73 9.15 -13.13
CA GLN A 121 16.01 9.78 -12.79
C GLN A 121 16.96 9.81 -13.98
N SER A 122 17.10 8.69 -14.68
CA SER A 122 17.96 8.59 -15.87
C SER A 122 17.53 9.53 -16.99
N ALA A 123 16.23 9.77 -17.12
CA ALA A 123 15.68 10.75 -18.05
C ALA A 123 15.75 12.21 -17.57
N GLY A 124 16.23 12.45 -16.34
CA GLY A 124 16.34 13.79 -15.74
C GLY A 124 14.99 14.45 -15.44
N VAL A 125 13.90 13.69 -15.38
CA VAL A 125 12.54 14.23 -15.14
C VAL A 125 12.20 14.38 -13.66
N ILE A 126 13.00 13.79 -12.80
CA ILE A 126 12.94 13.95 -11.35
C ILE A 126 14.34 14.15 -10.75
N ARG A 127 14.36 14.62 -9.52
CA ARG A 127 15.57 14.85 -8.74
C ARG A 127 16.34 13.56 -8.46
N GLN A 128 17.70 13.67 -8.34
CA GLN A 128 18.60 12.53 -8.17
C GLN A 128 18.84 12.13 -6.71
N ASP A 129 18.48 13.00 -5.75
CA ASP A 129 18.76 12.85 -4.33
C ASP A 129 17.62 12.19 -3.55
N ILE A 130 16.76 11.42 -4.23
CA ILE A 130 15.68 10.60 -3.63
C ILE A 130 15.91 9.13 -3.92
N ALA A 131 15.51 8.29 -2.95
CA ALA A 131 15.43 6.85 -3.10
C ALA A 131 13.99 6.40 -3.39
N PRO A 132 13.77 5.19 -3.95
CA PRO A 132 12.43 4.60 -4.08
C PRO A 132 11.65 4.54 -2.76
N ALA A 133 12.36 4.35 -1.65
CA ALA A 133 11.80 4.35 -0.30
C ALA A 133 11.12 5.69 0.06
N ASP A 134 11.71 6.83 -0.35
CA ASP A 134 11.14 8.16 -0.08
C ASP A 134 9.77 8.31 -0.76
N ILE A 135 9.66 7.85 -2.01
CA ILE A 135 8.40 7.84 -2.77
C ILE A 135 7.36 6.98 -2.07
N THR A 136 7.76 5.79 -1.63
CA THR A 136 6.85 4.87 -0.91
C THR A 136 6.33 5.52 0.36
N ILE A 137 7.18 6.12 1.18
CA ILE A 137 6.80 6.80 2.43
C ILE A 137 5.88 7.99 2.14
N MET A 138 6.22 8.79 1.15
CA MET A 138 5.44 9.98 0.78
C MET A 138 4.02 9.60 0.35
N ILE A 139 3.87 8.61 -0.54
CA ILE A 139 2.56 8.14 -0.99
C ILE A 139 1.79 7.51 0.17
N MET A 140 2.44 6.68 1.00
CA MET A 140 1.79 6.08 2.18
C MET A 140 1.34 7.16 3.19
N GLY A 141 2.13 8.22 3.39
CA GLY A 141 1.78 9.34 4.24
C GLY A 141 0.53 10.07 3.75
N VAL A 142 0.50 10.40 2.46
CA VAL A 142 -0.67 11.02 1.81
C VAL A 142 -1.89 10.10 1.95
N ALA A 143 -1.78 8.85 1.55
CA ALA A 143 -2.91 7.92 1.54
C ALA A 143 -3.49 7.66 2.93
N ARG A 144 -2.66 7.55 3.97
CA ARG A 144 -3.13 7.30 5.35
C ARG A 144 -3.80 8.51 6.01
N SER A 145 -3.52 9.71 5.52
CA SER A 145 -4.10 10.95 6.06
C SER A 145 -5.46 11.28 5.45
N LEU A 146 -5.81 10.68 4.31
CA LEU A 146 -6.99 11.05 3.52
C LEU A 146 -8.30 10.34 3.88
N PRO A 147 -8.34 9.09 4.36
CA PRO A 147 -9.61 8.39 4.63
C PRO A 147 -10.55 9.16 5.56
N PRO A 148 -10.10 9.80 6.65
CA PRO A 148 -10.98 10.63 7.47
C PRO A 148 -11.57 11.83 6.71
N LEU A 149 -10.84 12.38 5.73
CA LEU A 149 -11.26 13.53 4.93
C LEU A 149 -12.24 13.12 3.82
N ASN A 150 -12.11 11.92 3.26
CA ASN A 150 -13.02 11.40 2.24
C ASN A 150 -14.45 11.23 2.75
N HIS A 151 -14.64 10.96 4.04
CA HIS A 151 -15.97 10.91 4.68
C HIS A 151 -16.63 12.30 4.75
N GLY A 152 -15.89 13.37 4.53
CA GLY A 152 -16.37 14.76 4.47
C GLY A 152 -16.93 15.21 3.12
N GLY A 153 -17.14 14.30 2.15
CA GLY A 153 -17.80 14.61 0.88
C GLY A 153 -16.88 15.02 -0.28
N GLN A 154 -15.57 14.77 -0.20
CA GLN A 154 -14.61 15.00 -1.27
C GLN A 154 -13.83 13.72 -1.60
N PRO A 155 -14.43 12.74 -2.29
CA PRO A 155 -13.85 11.41 -2.52
C PRO A 155 -12.58 11.42 -3.39
N GLU A 156 -12.33 12.50 -4.15
CA GLU A 156 -11.18 12.63 -5.07
C GLU A 156 -10.01 13.45 -4.48
N LEU A 157 -10.09 13.82 -3.20
CA LEU A 157 -9.07 14.66 -2.57
C LEU A 157 -7.68 13.98 -2.57
N TRP A 158 -7.64 12.66 -2.54
CA TRP A 158 -6.40 11.89 -2.64
C TRP A 158 -5.61 12.17 -3.92
N GLU A 159 -6.30 12.37 -5.07
CA GLU A 159 -5.64 12.65 -6.34
C GLU A 159 -4.90 13.99 -6.29
N ARG A 160 -5.53 15.02 -5.73
CA ARG A 160 -4.90 16.32 -5.54
C ARG A 160 -3.59 16.21 -4.75
N TYR A 161 -3.61 15.50 -3.61
CA TYR A 161 -2.42 15.37 -2.77
C TYR A 161 -1.36 14.44 -3.40
N ALA A 162 -1.77 13.42 -4.12
CA ALA A 162 -0.84 12.59 -4.90
C ALA A 162 -0.12 13.43 -5.96
N LEU A 163 -0.83 14.31 -6.67
CA LEU A 163 -0.23 15.18 -7.67
C LEU A 163 0.67 16.27 -7.05
N LEU A 164 0.31 16.82 -5.89
CA LEU A 164 1.19 17.73 -5.15
C LEU A 164 2.48 17.04 -4.72
N ALA A 165 2.40 15.81 -4.20
CA ALA A 165 3.55 15.01 -3.85
C ALA A 165 4.41 14.69 -5.09
N PHE A 166 3.79 14.32 -6.21
CA PHE A 166 4.50 14.11 -7.47
C PHE A 166 5.23 15.37 -7.96
N ASP A 167 4.60 16.53 -7.86
CA ASP A 167 5.22 17.81 -8.28
C ASP A 167 6.43 18.20 -7.42
N SER A 168 6.52 17.72 -6.18
CA SER A 168 7.70 17.94 -5.33
C SER A 168 8.96 17.18 -5.79
N LEU A 169 8.83 16.24 -6.71
CA LEU A 169 9.94 15.45 -7.26
C LEU A 169 10.74 16.15 -8.36
N ARG A 170 10.42 17.40 -8.68
CA ARG A 170 11.09 18.15 -9.75
C ARG A 170 12.61 18.23 -9.54
N PRO A 171 13.41 18.27 -10.64
CA PRO A 171 14.87 18.27 -10.55
C PRO A 171 15.47 19.52 -9.89
N ASP A 172 14.74 20.64 -9.90
CA ASP A 172 15.17 21.97 -9.47
C ASP A 172 14.91 22.26 -7.97
N GLY A 173 14.52 21.24 -7.20
CA GLY A 173 14.29 21.36 -5.76
C GLY A 173 15.60 21.57 -4.96
N SER A 174 15.49 22.19 -3.78
CA SER A 174 16.61 22.30 -2.84
C SER A 174 17.12 20.92 -2.42
N ALA A 175 18.43 20.79 -2.16
CA ALA A 175 19.01 19.53 -1.68
C ALA A 175 18.31 19.02 -0.40
N LEU A 176 18.08 17.73 -0.35
CA LEU A 176 17.48 17.07 0.80
C LEU A 176 18.54 16.53 1.77
N PRO A 177 18.26 16.46 3.08
CA PRO A 177 19.09 15.69 4.00
C PRO A 177 19.09 14.21 3.60
N ALA A 178 20.07 13.45 4.14
CA ALA A 178 20.13 12.00 3.88
C ALA A 178 18.83 11.29 4.28
N GLY A 179 18.30 10.46 3.37
CA GLY A 179 17.16 9.59 3.58
C GLY A 179 17.56 8.15 3.92
N PHE A 180 16.68 7.19 3.68
CA PHE A 180 17.01 5.77 3.79
C PHE A 180 17.98 5.36 2.67
N ALA A 181 18.96 4.51 3.02
CA ALA A 181 19.92 4.01 2.04
C ALA A 181 19.24 3.10 0.99
N ASP A 182 18.27 2.28 1.43
CA ASP A 182 17.52 1.36 0.58
C ASP A 182 16.14 1.00 1.19
N ASP A 183 15.36 0.23 0.44
CA ASP A 183 14.03 -0.25 0.84
C ASP A 183 14.08 -1.24 2.00
N ASP A 184 15.17 -1.96 2.22
CA ASP A 184 15.29 -2.91 3.33
C ASP A 184 15.49 -2.16 4.65
N GLU A 185 16.28 -1.10 4.66
CA GLU A 185 16.43 -0.19 5.80
C GLU A 185 15.08 0.45 6.15
N MET A 186 14.36 0.96 5.17
CA MET A 186 13.00 1.51 5.36
C MET A 186 12.05 0.47 5.96
N ARG A 187 12.00 -0.74 5.40
CA ARG A 187 11.15 -1.82 5.90
C ARG A 187 11.49 -2.19 7.33
N LEU A 188 12.77 -2.27 7.66
CA LEU A 188 13.23 -2.53 9.03
C LEU A 188 12.78 -1.43 9.99
N ALA A 189 12.91 -0.16 9.61
CA ALA A 189 12.48 0.98 10.41
C ALA A 189 10.96 0.96 10.65
N LEU A 190 10.16 0.70 9.61
CA LEU A 190 8.71 0.60 9.71
C LEU A 190 8.26 -0.55 10.62
N ARG A 191 8.89 -1.74 10.51
CA ARG A 191 8.62 -2.89 11.40
C ARG A 191 8.94 -2.56 12.85
N THR A 192 10.08 -1.92 13.11
CA THR A 192 10.49 -1.53 14.45
C THR A 192 9.51 -0.53 15.06
N ALA A 193 9.09 0.47 14.29
CA ALA A 193 8.10 1.46 14.72
C ALA A 193 6.74 0.82 15.06
N ARG A 194 6.29 -0.18 14.29
CA ARG A 194 5.05 -0.94 14.55
C ARG A 194 5.13 -1.72 15.87
N ARG A 195 6.21 -2.46 16.10
CA ARG A 195 6.42 -3.23 17.37
C ARG A 195 6.39 -2.32 18.59
N LEU A 196 6.92 -1.10 18.48
CA LEU A 196 6.89 -0.11 19.55
C LEU A 196 5.48 0.44 19.81
N ARG A 197 4.64 0.61 18.78
CA ARG A 197 3.24 1.05 18.94
C ARG A 197 2.40 0.00 19.64
N VAL A 198 2.51 -1.26 19.27
CA VAL A 198 1.80 -2.37 19.92
C VAL A 198 2.13 -2.46 21.40
N ARG A 199 3.41 -2.27 21.78
CA ARG A 199 3.83 -2.28 23.19
C ARG A 199 3.37 -1.08 24.02
N ARG A 200 3.01 0.05 23.39
CA ARG A 200 2.54 1.25 24.10
C ARG A 200 1.02 1.33 24.19
N GLY A 201 0.28 0.54 23.41
CA GLY A 201 -1.17 0.46 23.43
C GLY A 201 -1.72 -0.73 24.22
N ALA A 202 -0.84 -1.59 24.75
CA ALA A 202 -1.15 -2.65 25.72
C ALA A 202 -0.71 -2.20 27.12
#